data_b26e3a9f91f7f9f7efac4562dc2b589a
#
_entry.id   b26e3a9f91f7f9f7efac4562dc2b589a
#
_cell.length_a   1.000
_cell.length_b   1.000
_cell.length_c   1.000
_cell.angle_alpha   90.00
_cell.angle_beta   90.00
_cell.angle_gamma   90.00
#
_symmetry.space_group_name_H-M   'P 1'
#
loop_
_entity.id
_entity.type
_entity.pdbx_description
1 polymer ?
#
loop_
_entity_poly.entity_id
_entity_poly.type
_entity_poly.pdbx_seq_one_letter_code
_entity_poly.pdbx_strand_id
1 'polypeptide(L)'
;MIIGTVRILPPPDRHAAVLEILRSVQEPVRAQPGCAACDILDERGPEEAVVLLERWETSETLEAHLRSEAYMRILGAIELSGSQPDIRFEHVSASEGLELVERTRNPKERIGS
;
A
#
# COMPACT_ATOMS: atom_id res chain seq x y z
N MET A 1 6.22 -1.57 12.15
CA MET A 1 5.85 -1.17 10.76
C MET A 1 4.74 -2.04 10.22
N ILE A 2 3.73 -1.44 9.69
CA ILE A 2 2.60 -2.17 9.10
C ILE A 2 2.47 -1.73 7.65
N ILE A 3 2.36 -2.70 6.74
CA ILE A 3 2.14 -2.44 5.33
C ILE A 3 0.68 -2.72 5.02
N GLY A 4 -0.04 -1.71 4.57
CA GLY A 4 -1.42 -1.83 4.13
C GLY A 4 -1.49 -1.83 2.61
N THR A 5 -2.22 -2.77 2.06
CA THR A 5 -2.42 -2.88 0.62
C THR A 5 -3.91 -2.99 0.32
N VAL A 6 -4.39 -2.12 -0.55
CA VAL A 6 -5.76 -2.18 -1.06
C VAL A 6 -5.64 -2.34 -2.57
N ARG A 7 -6.06 -3.49 -3.08
CA ARG A 7 -6.03 -3.76 -4.53
C ARG A 7 -7.46 -3.79 -5.04
N ILE A 8 -7.78 -2.84 -5.92
CA ILE A 8 -9.11 -2.62 -6.46
C ILE A 8 -9.11 -3.03 -7.93
N LEU A 9 -10.15 -3.74 -8.34
CA LEU A 9 -10.33 -4.20 -9.71
C LEU A 9 -11.54 -3.50 -10.32
N PRO A 10 -11.41 -2.22 -10.71
CA PRO A 10 -12.55 -1.48 -11.24
C PRO A 10 -12.92 -1.96 -12.64
N PRO A 11 -14.21 -1.92 -12.99
CA PRO A 11 -14.58 -2.07 -14.40
C PRO A 11 -13.98 -0.94 -15.22
N PRO A 12 -13.77 -1.12 -16.53
CA PRO A 12 -13.11 -0.11 -17.36
C PRO A 12 -13.72 1.29 -17.28
N ASP A 13 -15.03 1.39 -17.18
CA ASP A 13 -15.72 2.67 -17.10
C ASP A 13 -15.59 3.36 -15.74
N ARG A 14 -15.03 2.68 -14.73
CA ARG A 14 -14.82 3.22 -13.38
C ARG A 14 -13.37 3.39 -13.00
N HIS A 15 -12.46 2.94 -13.84
CA HIS A 15 -11.03 2.98 -13.56
C HIS A 15 -10.55 4.41 -13.23
N ALA A 16 -10.91 5.37 -14.08
CA ALA A 16 -10.51 6.76 -13.88
C ALA A 16 -11.10 7.35 -12.60
N ALA A 17 -12.33 6.98 -12.25
CA ALA A 17 -12.99 7.47 -11.03
C ALA A 17 -12.26 6.94 -9.78
N VAL A 18 -11.86 5.69 -9.78
CA VAL A 18 -11.10 5.09 -8.67
C VAL A 18 -9.76 5.82 -8.50
N LEU A 19 -9.02 6.04 -9.57
CA LEU A 19 -7.75 6.77 -9.52
C LEU A 19 -7.95 8.19 -8.99
N GLU A 20 -8.98 8.89 -9.44
CA GLU A 20 -9.26 10.25 -9.01
C GLU A 20 -9.51 10.30 -7.49
N ILE A 21 -10.33 9.38 -6.97
CA ILE A 21 -10.61 9.32 -5.55
C ILE A 21 -9.32 9.07 -4.75
N LEU A 22 -8.54 8.07 -5.16
CA LEU A 22 -7.31 7.73 -4.43
C LEU A 22 -6.29 8.85 -4.48
N ARG A 23 -6.13 9.50 -5.63
CA ARG A 23 -5.22 10.65 -5.76
C ARG A 23 -5.64 11.80 -4.86
N SER A 24 -6.94 11.99 -4.69
CA SER A 24 -7.46 13.07 -3.84
C SER A 24 -7.18 12.86 -2.36
N VAL A 25 -6.99 11.62 -1.90
CA VAL A 25 -6.70 11.34 -0.49
C VAL A 25 -5.21 11.14 -0.22
N GLN A 26 -4.39 11.02 -1.24
CA GLN A 26 -2.96 10.68 -1.07
C GLN A 26 -2.22 11.67 -0.17
N GLU A 27 -2.29 12.96 -0.43
CA GLU A 27 -1.61 13.95 0.41
C GLU A 27 -2.22 14.08 1.80
N PRO A 28 -3.55 14.12 1.96
CA PRO A 28 -4.14 14.07 3.30
C PRO A 28 -3.70 12.85 4.12
N VAL A 29 -3.60 11.67 3.50
CA VAL A 29 -3.15 10.46 4.19
C VAL A 29 -1.67 10.58 4.56
N ARG A 30 -0.84 11.07 3.65
CA ARG A 30 0.59 11.28 3.93
C ARG A 30 0.82 12.21 5.12
N ALA A 31 -0.09 13.15 5.32
CA ALA A 31 0.01 14.11 6.41
C ALA A 31 -0.45 13.54 7.76
N GLN A 32 -1.07 12.37 7.79
CA GLN A 32 -1.53 11.77 9.05
C GLN A 32 -0.35 11.29 9.90
N PRO A 33 -0.46 11.42 11.23
CA PRO A 33 0.61 10.94 12.11
C PRO A 33 0.90 9.45 11.90
N GLY A 34 2.19 9.12 11.80
CA GLY A 34 2.63 7.74 11.65
C GLY A 34 2.57 7.19 10.24
N CYS A 35 2.13 7.98 9.26
CA CYS A 35 2.16 7.55 7.86
C CYS A 35 3.59 7.69 7.33
N ALA A 36 4.22 6.56 7.03
CA ALA A 36 5.56 6.53 6.46
C ALA A 36 5.53 6.57 4.93
N ALA A 37 4.45 6.11 4.32
CA ALA A 37 4.29 6.13 2.86
C ALA A 37 2.82 5.95 2.48
N CYS A 38 2.44 6.55 1.37
CA CYS A 38 1.13 6.34 0.75
C CYS A 38 1.30 6.53 -0.75
N ASP A 39 1.29 5.42 -1.47
CA ASP A 39 1.56 5.39 -2.90
C ASP A 39 0.42 4.73 -3.67
N ILE A 40 0.21 5.19 -4.90
CA ILE A 40 -0.80 4.64 -5.79
C ILE A 40 -0.09 3.98 -6.95
N LEU A 41 -0.45 2.72 -7.23
CA LEU A 41 0.08 1.95 -8.34
C LEU A 41 -1.05 1.64 -9.29
N ASP A 42 -0.86 1.99 -10.55
CA ASP A 42 -1.83 1.73 -11.62
C ASP A 42 -1.27 0.59 -12.46
N GLU A 43 -1.72 -0.62 -12.17
CA GLU A 43 -1.22 -1.81 -12.85
C GLU A 43 -1.62 -1.83 -14.31
N ARG A 44 -0.64 -2.11 -15.16
CA ARG A 44 -0.87 -2.34 -16.58
C ARG A 44 -0.84 -3.83 -16.81
N GLY A 45 -1.89 -4.37 -17.39
CA GLY A 45 -1.98 -5.79 -17.63
C GLY A 45 -3.43 -6.23 -17.76
N PRO A 46 -3.69 -7.55 -17.75
CA PRO A 46 -5.04 -8.07 -17.99
C PRO A 46 -6.09 -7.58 -17.00
N GLU A 47 -5.71 -7.38 -15.75
CA GLU A 47 -6.66 -7.01 -14.71
C GLU A 47 -6.81 -5.51 -14.50
N GLU A 48 -5.80 -4.74 -14.91
CA GLU A 48 -5.80 -3.27 -14.76
C GLU A 48 -6.19 -2.83 -13.35
N ALA A 49 -5.59 -3.46 -12.34
CA ALA A 49 -5.87 -3.14 -10.95
C ALA A 49 -5.29 -1.79 -10.55
N VAL A 50 -5.95 -1.15 -9.57
CA VAL A 50 -5.42 0.03 -8.91
C VAL A 50 -5.08 -0.37 -7.48
N VAL A 51 -3.85 -0.07 -7.06
CA VAL A 51 -3.34 -0.47 -5.75
C VAL A 51 -3.01 0.76 -4.93
N LEU A 52 -3.52 0.82 -3.71
CA LEU A 52 -3.11 1.79 -2.71
C LEU A 52 -2.17 1.07 -1.74
N LEU A 53 -0.92 1.54 -1.66
CA LEU A 53 0.10 0.95 -0.80
C LEU A 53 0.47 1.95 0.28
N GLU A 54 0.29 1.54 1.54
CA GLU A 54 0.57 2.39 2.69
C GLU A 54 1.54 1.74 3.65
N ARG A 55 2.29 2.57 4.37
CA ARG A 55 3.14 2.11 5.48
C ARG A 55 2.82 2.94 6.71
N TRP A 56 2.61 2.25 7.81
CA TRP A 56 2.27 2.88 9.09
C TRP A 56 3.26 2.46 10.16
N GLU A 57 3.68 3.43 10.97
CA GLU A 57 4.69 3.17 11.99
C GLU A 57 4.19 2.28 13.12
N THR A 58 2.93 2.46 13.54
CA THR A 58 2.35 1.73 14.67
C THR A 58 0.93 1.29 14.38
N SER A 59 0.45 0.34 15.18
CA SER A 59 -0.96 -0.09 15.10
C SER A 59 -1.91 1.05 15.46
N GLU A 60 -1.54 1.89 16.42
CA GLU A 60 -2.38 3.00 16.85
C GLU A 60 -2.58 4.02 15.74
N THR A 61 -1.51 4.34 15.01
CA THR A 61 -1.62 5.29 13.90
C THR A 61 -2.39 4.69 12.72
N LEU A 62 -2.23 3.41 12.45
CA LEU A 62 -3.04 2.72 11.45
C LEU A 62 -4.53 2.77 11.83
N GLU A 63 -4.85 2.45 13.07
CA GLU A 63 -6.25 2.44 13.52
C GLU A 63 -6.87 3.84 13.44
N ALA A 64 -6.12 4.88 13.78
CA ALA A 64 -6.59 6.25 13.63
C ALA A 64 -6.89 6.57 12.15
N HIS A 65 -6.03 6.11 11.24
CA HIS A 65 -6.24 6.25 9.80
C HIS A 65 -7.53 5.54 9.37
N LEU A 66 -7.76 4.32 9.83
CA LEU A 66 -8.93 3.55 9.46
C LEU A 66 -10.24 4.19 9.94
N ARG A 67 -10.18 5.04 10.98
CA ARG A 67 -11.34 5.79 11.48
C ARG A 67 -11.48 7.16 10.84
N SER A 68 -10.57 7.57 9.97
CA SER A 68 -10.54 8.93 9.43
C SER A 68 -11.53 9.13 8.28
N GLU A 69 -11.83 10.40 7.98
CA GLU A 69 -12.64 10.74 6.81
C GLU A 69 -11.95 10.35 5.50
N ALA A 70 -10.63 10.44 5.45
CA ALA A 70 -9.88 10.01 4.28
C ALA A 70 -10.14 8.54 3.98
N TYR A 71 -10.20 7.70 5.02
CA TYR A 71 -10.47 6.28 4.80
C TYR A 71 -11.91 6.04 4.33
N MET A 72 -12.87 6.85 4.74
CA MET A 72 -14.23 6.75 4.19
C MET A 72 -14.24 6.96 2.68
N ARG A 73 -13.40 7.86 2.19
CA ARG A 73 -13.26 8.07 0.74
C ARG A 73 -12.60 6.89 0.06
N ILE A 74 -11.62 6.28 0.72
CA ILE A 74 -10.98 5.05 0.22
C ILE A 74 -12.01 3.92 0.13
N LEU A 75 -12.88 3.80 1.14
CA LEU A 75 -13.97 2.83 1.10
C LEU A 75 -14.90 3.07 -0.09
N GLY A 76 -15.16 4.34 -0.41
CA GLY A 76 -15.95 4.69 -1.59
C GLY A 76 -15.31 4.20 -2.89
N ALA A 77 -13.98 4.30 -2.99
CA ALA A 77 -13.25 3.77 -4.14
C ALA A 77 -13.33 2.24 -4.18
N ILE A 78 -13.22 1.59 -3.04
CA ILE A 78 -13.30 0.13 -2.93
C ILE A 78 -14.68 -0.36 -3.41
N GLU A 79 -15.74 0.36 -3.09
CA GLU A 79 -17.10 0.01 -3.53
C GLU A 79 -17.27 0.03 -5.05
N LEU A 80 -16.39 0.71 -5.77
CA LEU A 80 -16.42 0.74 -7.23
C LEU A 80 -15.72 -0.46 -7.87
N SER A 81 -15.16 -1.36 -7.08
CA SER A 81 -14.50 -2.55 -7.61
C SER A 81 -15.52 -3.46 -8.31
N GLY A 82 -15.15 -3.99 -9.48
CA GLY A 82 -16.02 -4.88 -10.25
C GLY A 82 -15.98 -6.32 -9.75
N SER A 83 -15.00 -6.64 -8.91
CA SER A 83 -14.86 -7.95 -8.29
C SER A 83 -14.35 -7.76 -6.87
N GLN A 84 -14.17 -8.85 -6.14
CA GLN A 84 -13.76 -8.79 -4.74
C GLN A 84 -12.42 -8.05 -4.62
N PRO A 85 -12.36 -6.93 -3.90
CA PRO A 85 -11.09 -6.26 -3.64
C PRO A 85 -10.23 -7.08 -2.67
N ASP A 86 -8.92 -6.90 -2.76
CA ASP A 86 -7.98 -7.55 -1.84
C ASP A 86 -7.42 -6.48 -0.91
N ILE A 87 -7.74 -6.62 0.38
CA ILE A 87 -7.29 -5.68 1.42
C ILE A 87 -6.47 -6.45 2.43
N ARG A 88 -5.23 -6.01 2.65
CA ARG A 88 -4.32 -6.68 3.58
C ARG A 88 -3.58 -5.67 4.45
N PHE A 89 -3.36 -6.07 5.70
CA PHE A 89 -2.50 -5.35 6.62
C PHE A 89 -1.49 -6.34 7.16
N GLU A 90 -0.21 -6.11 6.82
CA GLU A 90 0.86 -7.03 7.17
C GLU A 90 1.79 -6.38 8.18
N HIS A 91 1.95 -7.03 9.34
CA HIS A 91 2.83 -6.55 10.39
C HIS A 91 4.24 -7.05 10.11
N VAL A 92 5.18 -6.11 9.93
CA VAL A 92 6.56 -6.42 9.58
C VAL A 92 7.38 -6.45 10.86
N SER A 93 7.98 -7.61 11.16
CA SER A 93 8.82 -7.77 12.35
C SER A 93 10.31 -7.53 12.07
N ALA A 94 10.72 -7.70 10.81
CA ALA A 94 12.11 -7.49 10.42
C ALA A 94 12.19 -7.10 8.95
N SER A 95 13.23 -6.36 8.60
CA SER A 95 13.48 -5.91 7.24
C SER A 95 14.98 -6.01 6.97
N GLU A 96 15.33 -6.47 5.77
CA GLU A 96 16.73 -6.56 5.35
C GLU A 96 16.87 -5.89 3.98
N GLY A 97 18.02 -5.31 3.73
CA GLY A 97 18.30 -4.62 2.48
C GLY A 97 19.37 -5.31 1.64
N LEU A 98 20.21 -4.50 1.00
CA LEU A 98 21.27 -4.97 0.11
C LEU A 98 22.21 -5.99 0.78
N GLU A 99 22.44 -5.87 2.07
CA GLU A 99 23.30 -6.78 2.80
C GLU A 99 22.82 -8.23 2.74
N LEU A 100 21.52 -8.46 2.63
CA LEU A 100 21.01 -9.82 2.45
C LEU A 100 21.45 -10.38 1.09
N VAL A 101 21.36 -9.55 0.04
CA VAL A 101 21.78 -9.95 -1.30
C VAL A 101 23.27 -10.28 -1.32
N GLU A 102 24.09 -9.40 -0.77
CA GLU A 102 25.54 -9.59 -0.71
C GLU A 102 25.90 -10.84 0.08
N ARG A 103 25.31 -11.02 1.25
CA ARG A 103 25.57 -12.18 2.09
C ARG A 103 25.17 -13.49 1.41
N THR A 104 24.07 -13.47 0.65
CA THR A 104 23.58 -14.67 -0.02
C THR A 104 24.40 -15.02 -1.25
N ARG A 105 24.79 -14.02 -2.02
CA ARG A 105 25.53 -14.25 -3.28
C ARG A 105 27.03 -14.50 -3.05
N ASN A 106 27.61 -13.88 -2.02
CA ASN A 106 29.05 -13.96 -1.77
C ASN A 106 29.36 -14.32 -0.32
N PRO A 107 28.82 -15.45 0.20
CA PRO A 107 28.97 -15.76 1.61
C PRO A 107 30.41 -16.00 2.04
N LYS A 108 31.27 -16.56 1.18
CA LYS A 108 32.66 -16.81 1.49
C LYS A 108 33.47 -15.52 1.60
N GLU A 109 33.20 -14.56 0.75
CA GLU A 109 33.87 -13.27 0.80
C GLU A 109 33.53 -12.53 2.08
N ARG A 110 32.26 -12.57 2.49
CA ARG A 110 31.83 -11.90 3.71
C ARG A 110 32.42 -12.56 4.97
N ILE A 111 32.51 -13.87 4.98
CA ILE A 111 33.07 -14.64 6.10
C ILE A 111 34.59 -14.57 6.10
N GLY A 112 35.21 -14.62 4.94
CA GLY A 112 36.66 -14.63 4.81
C GLY A 112 37.31 -13.27 4.97
N SER A 113 36.53 -12.22 4.84
CA SER A 113 37.04 -10.87 5.02
C SER A 113 36.78 -10.35 6.43
#